data_18f2d2303bd94c589f839f9ef0ca46d4
#
_entry.id   18f2d2303bd94c589f839f9ef0ca46d4
#
_cell.length_a   1.000
_cell.length_b   1.000
_cell.length_c   1.000
_cell.angle_alpha   90.00
_cell.angle_beta   90.00
_cell.angle_gamma   90.00
#
_symmetry.space_group_name_H-M   'P 1'
#
loop_
_entity.id
_entity.type
_entity.pdbx_description
1 polymer ?
#
loop_
_entity_poly.entity_id
_entity_poly.type
_entity_poly.pdbx_seq_one_letter_code
_entity_poly.pdbx_strand_id
1 'polypeptide(L)'
;MIKTYSEGLNTNELELPIKQTTLSDSFGRVARKLRISLTDRCNMRCKYCMPQGNIKWFKNEDILTYDEIFRLVVILASLGIDRIRLTGGEPLLRPNLEDLVASLKRINPIKSISMTTNGLLLADKVKRLKEAGLDSVNISLDSFKPTKFKAITGTDGLEKVKDSIDAAVSVGLRVKINTVIVRGWNEDEIVDFVEFARNSGHIVRFIEFMPLDGDGIWQTNLVFSKNEMINVIIKNIGNIVPINAATNSSDSMNMPNADPATLYCFADGKGIVGFIPSITEPFCNSCDRIRLTSDGKLLTCLFEKPGYDLRNILRAGISDHEIKKRLIANVKKKPEGIIRIIKGNKLEPSLNMMHRIGG
;
A
#
# COMPACT_ATOMS: atom_id res chain seq x y z
N MET A 1 -17.69 20.60 -3.13
CA MET A 1 -18.86 20.38 -3.98
C MET A 1 -18.41 19.57 -5.18
N ILE A 2 -18.64 18.25 -5.16
CA ILE A 2 -18.43 17.33 -6.30
C ILE A 2 -19.73 17.38 -7.11
N LYS A 3 -19.91 18.37 -7.98
CA LYS A 3 -21.23 18.66 -8.56
C LYS A 3 -21.38 18.38 -10.05
N THR A 4 -20.41 17.84 -10.77
CA THR A 4 -20.54 17.83 -12.24
C THR A 4 -20.38 16.51 -12.95
N TYR A 5 -19.92 15.43 -12.30
CA TYR A 5 -19.75 14.14 -12.97
C TYR A 5 -20.78 13.06 -12.60
N SER A 6 -21.56 13.24 -11.55
CA SER A 6 -22.57 12.27 -11.13
C SER A 6 -23.94 12.46 -11.82
N GLU A 7 -24.21 13.58 -12.46
CA GLU A 7 -25.52 13.89 -13.07
C GLU A 7 -25.62 13.53 -14.56
N GLY A 8 -24.55 13.07 -15.21
CA GLY A 8 -24.53 12.75 -16.64
C GLY A 8 -24.29 11.29 -17.01
N LEU A 9 -24.00 10.42 -16.07
CA LEU A 9 -23.80 8.99 -16.35
C LEU A 9 -25.06 8.22 -15.94
N ASN A 10 -25.87 7.86 -16.94
CA ASN A 10 -27.01 6.98 -16.81
C ASN A 10 -26.49 5.61 -16.32
N THR A 11 -26.73 5.28 -15.05
CA THR A 11 -26.22 4.06 -14.41
C THR A 11 -26.80 2.76 -14.99
N ASN A 12 -27.76 2.87 -15.91
CA ASN A 12 -28.40 1.70 -16.56
C ASN A 12 -27.71 1.23 -17.84
N GLU A 13 -26.62 1.89 -18.31
CA GLU A 13 -25.93 1.50 -19.54
C GLU A 13 -24.56 0.79 -19.31
N LEU A 14 -24.24 0.38 -18.07
CA LEU A 14 -22.97 -0.29 -17.74
C LEU A 14 -23.05 -1.84 -17.82
N GLU A 15 -23.99 -2.40 -18.54
CA GLU A 15 -23.90 -3.80 -19.00
C GLU A 15 -23.00 -3.89 -20.23
N LEU A 16 -21.69 -3.97 -19.98
CA LEU A 16 -20.70 -4.18 -21.04
C LEU A 16 -20.74 -5.64 -21.51
N PRO A 17 -20.78 -5.92 -22.83
CA PRO A 17 -20.65 -7.27 -23.34
C PRO A 17 -19.27 -7.84 -23.00
N ILE A 18 -19.25 -9.03 -22.42
CA ILE A 18 -18.12 -9.70 -21.80
C ILE A 18 -17.16 -10.25 -22.86
N LYS A 19 -16.22 -9.42 -23.29
CA LYS A 19 -14.82 -9.82 -23.45
C LYS A 19 -14.02 -8.84 -22.60
N GLN A 20 -13.90 -9.12 -21.30
CA GLN A 20 -13.10 -8.28 -20.39
C GLN A 20 -11.65 -8.29 -20.88
N THR A 21 -11.27 -7.22 -21.56
CA THR A 21 -9.86 -6.96 -21.84
C THR A 21 -9.20 -6.66 -20.49
N THR A 22 -8.49 -7.62 -19.95
CA THR A 22 -7.80 -7.48 -18.66
C THR A 22 -6.45 -6.81 -18.83
N LEU A 23 -6.00 -6.10 -17.81
CA LEU A 23 -4.67 -5.51 -17.76
C LEU A 23 -3.62 -6.60 -17.49
N SER A 24 -3.23 -7.33 -18.55
CA SER A 24 -2.22 -8.39 -18.48
C SER A 24 -0.86 -7.89 -19.00
N ASP A 25 0.22 -8.27 -18.32
CA ASP A 25 1.57 -7.98 -18.78
C ASP A 25 2.14 -9.11 -19.66
N SER A 26 3.37 -8.92 -20.16
CA SER A 26 4.06 -9.91 -21.01
C SER A 26 4.47 -11.19 -20.28
N PHE A 27 4.35 -11.23 -18.95
CA PHE A 27 4.62 -12.40 -18.10
C PHE A 27 3.33 -13.13 -17.67
N GLY A 28 2.16 -12.72 -18.18
CA GLY A 28 0.86 -13.30 -17.84
C GLY A 28 0.29 -12.83 -16.48
N ARG A 29 0.90 -11.85 -15.82
CA ARG A 29 0.37 -11.31 -14.56
C ARG A 29 -0.76 -10.34 -14.85
N VAL A 30 -1.90 -10.52 -14.20
CA VAL A 30 -3.09 -9.67 -14.36
C VAL A 30 -3.14 -8.65 -13.22
N ALA A 31 -3.17 -7.37 -13.56
CA ALA A 31 -3.33 -6.30 -12.58
C ALA A 31 -4.78 -6.26 -12.07
N ARG A 32 -4.95 -6.41 -10.75
CA ARG A 32 -6.24 -6.33 -10.03
C ARG A 32 -6.23 -5.27 -8.95
N LYS A 33 -5.06 -4.84 -8.50
CA LYS A 33 -4.89 -3.89 -7.39
C LYS A 33 -4.31 -2.59 -7.87
N LEU A 34 -5.02 -1.50 -7.60
CA LEU A 34 -4.53 -0.13 -7.81
C LEU A 34 -4.13 0.49 -6.46
N ARG A 35 -2.89 0.93 -6.34
CA ARG A 35 -2.46 1.83 -5.25
C ARG A 35 -2.51 3.26 -5.75
N ILE A 36 -3.15 4.15 -5.00
CA ILE A 36 -3.31 5.56 -5.35
C ILE A 36 -2.58 6.40 -4.30
N SER A 37 -1.51 7.06 -4.69
CA SER A 37 -0.89 8.12 -3.89
C SER A 37 -1.74 9.37 -4.03
N LEU A 38 -2.31 9.84 -2.91
CA LEU A 38 -3.19 11.01 -2.90
C LEU A 38 -2.43 12.33 -2.78
N THR A 39 -1.22 12.27 -2.23
CA THR A 39 -0.34 13.41 -2.00
C THR A 39 1.09 12.93 -1.80
N ASP A 40 2.05 13.75 -2.13
CA ASP A 40 3.46 13.53 -1.77
C ASP A 40 3.79 14.02 -0.36
N ARG A 41 2.91 14.83 0.27
CA ARG A 41 3.13 15.42 1.61
C ARG A 41 2.90 14.39 2.70
N CYS A 42 3.71 14.47 3.75
CA CYS A 42 3.59 13.65 4.96
C CYS A 42 3.89 14.50 6.19
N ASN A 43 3.24 14.19 7.31
CA ASN A 43 3.48 14.80 8.63
C ASN A 43 4.48 14.01 9.50
N MET A 44 5.10 12.98 8.93
CA MET A 44 6.30 12.30 9.47
C MET A 44 7.50 12.50 8.54
N ARG A 45 8.70 12.18 9.05
CA ARG A 45 9.97 12.21 8.31
C ARG A 45 10.74 10.91 8.54
N CYS A 46 10.08 9.79 8.20
CA CYS A 46 10.71 8.46 8.39
C CYS A 46 11.98 8.35 7.55
N LYS A 47 13.10 8.02 8.20
CA LYS A 47 14.44 7.96 7.60
C LYS A 47 14.52 7.02 6.40
N TYR A 48 13.78 5.90 6.43
CA TYR A 48 13.74 4.93 5.36
C TYR A 48 12.82 5.30 4.18
N CYS A 49 12.12 6.44 4.26
CA CYS A 49 11.07 6.81 3.29
C CYS A 49 11.31 8.17 2.64
N MET A 50 11.78 9.14 3.42
CA MET A 50 11.83 10.55 3.03
C MET A 50 13.20 11.15 3.28
N PRO A 51 13.67 12.08 2.42
CA PRO A 51 14.87 12.86 2.69
C PRO A 51 14.72 13.65 3.99
N GLN A 52 15.81 13.76 4.74
CA GLN A 52 15.85 14.55 5.97
C GLN A 52 16.06 16.04 5.70
N GLY A 53 16.51 16.41 4.51
CA GLY A 53 16.71 17.79 4.06
C GLY A 53 15.45 18.46 3.49
N ASN A 54 15.67 19.52 2.70
CA ASN A 54 14.58 20.24 2.04
C ASN A 54 13.90 19.39 0.98
N ILE A 55 12.58 19.24 1.09
CA ILE A 55 11.77 18.47 0.14
C ILE A 55 11.06 19.43 -0.80
N LYS A 56 11.26 19.23 -2.10
CA LYS A 56 10.49 19.92 -3.13
C LYS A 56 9.17 19.16 -3.34
N TRP A 57 8.10 19.69 -2.75
CA TRP A 57 6.75 19.17 -2.91
C TRP A 57 6.17 19.49 -4.28
N PHE A 58 5.24 18.68 -4.75
CA PHE A 58 4.43 19.01 -5.91
C PHE A 58 3.57 20.24 -5.61
N LYS A 59 3.37 21.07 -6.61
CA LYS A 59 2.39 22.16 -6.53
C LYS A 59 0.97 21.57 -6.50
N ASN A 60 0.03 22.29 -5.91
CA ASN A 60 -1.36 21.81 -5.83
C ASN A 60 -1.97 21.58 -7.24
N GLU A 61 -1.62 22.41 -8.22
CA GLU A 61 -2.03 22.27 -9.62
C GLU A 61 -1.49 21.01 -10.30
N ASP A 62 -0.39 20.47 -9.81
CA ASP A 62 0.23 19.25 -10.32
C ASP A 62 -0.37 17.98 -9.73
N ILE A 63 -1.12 18.08 -8.64
CA ILE A 63 -1.76 16.94 -7.97
C ILE A 63 -3.11 16.66 -8.64
N LEU A 64 -3.44 15.37 -8.83
CA LEU A 64 -4.74 14.95 -9.34
C LEU A 64 -5.86 15.38 -8.40
N THR A 65 -6.95 15.90 -8.97
CA THR A 65 -8.21 16.15 -8.25
C THR A 65 -8.92 14.83 -7.94
N TYR A 66 -9.90 14.85 -7.04
CA TYR A 66 -10.71 13.67 -6.76
C TYR A 66 -11.54 13.23 -7.98
N ASP A 67 -11.99 14.17 -8.80
CA ASP A 67 -12.72 13.87 -10.04
C ASP A 67 -11.80 13.19 -11.07
N GLU A 68 -10.55 13.65 -11.22
CA GLU A 68 -9.56 13.01 -12.08
C GLU A 68 -9.24 11.58 -11.59
N ILE A 69 -9.10 11.39 -10.27
CA ILE A 69 -8.89 10.07 -9.67
C ILE A 69 -10.09 9.17 -9.92
N PHE A 70 -11.31 9.66 -9.68
CA PHE A 70 -12.55 8.92 -9.90
C PHE A 70 -12.66 8.45 -11.36
N ARG A 71 -12.47 9.36 -12.33
CA ARG A 71 -12.49 9.02 -13.76
C ARG A 71 -11.48 7.94 -14.11
N LEU A 72 -10.24 8.04 -13.62
CA LEU A 72 -9.22 7.02 -13.85
C LEU A 72 -9.60 5.67 -13.23
N VAL A 73 -10.18 5.67 -12.02
CA VAL A 73 -10.61 4.44 -11.36
C VAL A 73 -11.75 3.78 -12.12
N VAL A 74 -12.73 4.52 -12.63
CA VAL A 74 -13.80 3.98 -13.48
C VAL A 74 -13.21 3.30 -14.71
N ILE A 75 -12.27 3.96 -15.40
CA ILE A 75 -11.58 3.40 -16.56
C ILE A 75 -10.83 2.11 -16.20
N LEU A 76 -10.04 2.13 -15.11
CA LEU A 76 -9.24 0.99 -14.66
C LEU A 76 -10.11 -0.17 -14.15
N ALA A 77 -11.22 0.14 -13.48
CA ALA A 77 -12.20 -0.87 -13.04
C ALA A 77 -12.82 -1.61 -14.22
N SER A 78 -13.14 -0.90 -15.32
CA SER A 78 -13.61 -1.53 -16.57
C SER A 78 -12.56 -2.44 -17.24
N LEU A 79 -11.29 -2.35 -16.84
CA LEU A 79 -10.17 -3.18 -17.28
C LEU A 79 -9.77 -4.25 -16.24
N GLY A 80 -10.58 -4.45 -15.19
CA GLY A 80 -10.43 -5.55 -14.24
C GLY A 80 -9.77 -5.19 -12.90
N ILE A 81 -9.49 -3.91 -12.63
CA ILE A 81 -9.10 -3.47 -11.29
C ILE A 81 -10.32 -3.59 -10.36
N ASP A 82 -10.19 -4.36 -9.30
CA ASP A 82 -11.27 -4.62 -8.33
C ASP A 82 -10.90 -4.27 -6.88
N ARG A 83 -9.67 -3.84 -6.62
CA ARG A 83 -9.20 -3.48 -5.27
C ARG A 83 -8.39 -2.20 -5.31
N ILE A 84 -8.71 -1.29 -4.39
CA ILE A 84 -8.05 0.01 -4.25
C ILE A 84 -7.31 0.05 -2.93
N ARG A 85 -6.11 0.64 -2.95
CA ARG A 85 -5.40 1.05 -1.76
C ARG A 85 -5.04 2.53 -1.85
N LEU A 86 -5.64 3.31 -0.96
CA LEU A 86 -5.33 4.72 -0.79
C LEU A 86 -4.05 4.85 0.05
N THR A 87 -3.13 5.69 -0.41
CA THR A 87 -1.84 5.93 0.21
C THR A 87 -1.35 7.32 -0.19
N GLY A 88 -0.05 7.59 -0.07
CA GLY A 88 0.56 8.86 -0.46
C GLY A 88 1.89 9.02 0.24
N GLY A 89 2.23 10.25 0.58
CA GLY A 89 2.94 10.51 1.81
C GLY A 89 2.03 10.10 2.97
N GLU A 90 1.16 11.01 3.41
CA GLU A 90 0.08 10.64 4.34
C GLU A 90 -1.28 11.00 3.72
N PRO A 91 -2.14 10.00 3.42
CA PRO A 91 -3.41 10.24 2.74
C PRO A 91 -4.37 11.10 3.54
N LEU A 92 -4.32 11.04 4.87
CA LEU A 92 -5.20 11.80 5.76
C LEU A 92 -4.91 13.31 5.80
N LEU A 93 -3.84 13.76 5.16
CA LEU A 93 -3.58 15.19 4.93
C LEU A 93 -4.45 15.78 3.82
N ARG A 94 -5.02 14.94 2.94
CA ARG A 94 -5.99 15.42 1.95
C ARG A 94 -7.33 15.70 2.64
N PRO A 95 -7.92 16.90 2.45
CA PRO A 95 -9.24 17.22 3.01
C PRO A 95 -10.33 16.39 2.32
N ASN A 96 -11.41 16.12 3.04
CA ASN A 96 -12.62 15.45 2.53
C ASN A 96 -12.32 14.10 1.86
N LEU A 97 -11.41 13.30 2.45
CA LEU A 97 -11.03 11.98 1.92
C LEU A 97 -12.22 11.02 1.95
N GLU A 98 -13.11 11.17 2.91
CA GLU A 98 -14.36 10.42 3.02
C GLU A 98 -15.23 10.53 1.77
N ASP A 99 -15.28 11.70 1.11
CA ASP A 99 -16.06 11.91 -0.12
C ASP A 99 -15.49 11.09 -1.29
N LEU A 100 -14.15 11.04 -1.39
CA LEU A 100 -13.50 10.18 -2.37
C LEU A 100 -13.79 8.70 -2.10
N VAL A 101 -13.68 8.25 -0.84
CA VAL A 101 -13.96 6.85 -0.47
C VAL A 101 -15.39 6.49 -0.83
N ALA A 102 -16.38 7.34 -0.48
CA ALA A 102 -17.77 7.13 -0.80
C ALA A 102 -18.02 7.07 -2.32
N SER A 103 -17.36 7.93 -3.08
CA SER A 103 -17.47 7.94 -4.54
C SER A 103 -16.90 6.66 -5.15
N LEU A 104 -15.71 6.25 -4.73
CA LEU A 104 -15.05 5.03 -5.22
C LEU A 104 -15.83 3.76 -4.85
N LYS A 105 -16.48 3.73 -3.67
CA LYS A 105 -17.27 2.58 -3.22
C LYS A 105 -18.52 2.31 -4.09
N ARG A 106 -19.03 3.33 -4.78
CA ARG A 106 -20.16 3.20 -5.71
C ARG A 106 -19.79 2.57 -7.06
N ILE A 107 -18.49 2.44 -7.36
CA ILE A 107 -18.04 1.81 -8.61
C ILE A 107 -18.22 0.29 -8.48
N ASN A 108 -19.20 -0.29 -9.19
CA ASN A 108 -19.65 -1.67 -9.04
C ASN A 108 -18.53 -2.74 -9.04
N PRO A 109 -17.51 -2.71 -9.94
CA PRO A 109 -16.43 -3.69 -9.90
C PRO A 109 -15.52 -3.61 -8.68
N ILE A 110 -15.53 -2.52 -7.91
CA ILE A 110 -14.63 -2.33 -6.76
C ILE A 110 -15.11 -3.12 -5.55
N LYS A 111 -14.40 -4.18 -5.21
CA LYS A 111 -14.70 -5.09 -4.09
C LYS A 111 -14.22 -4.55 -2.75
N SER A 112 -13.06 -3.89 -2.74
CA SER A 112 -12.50 -3.39 -1.49
C SER A 112 -11.68 -2.10 -1.67
N ILE A 113 -11.81 -1.22 -0.67
CA ILE A 113 -11.02 -0.01 -0.50
C ILE A 113 -10.27 -0.12 0.82
N SER A 114 -8.96 -0.11 0.75
CA SER A 114 -8.07 -0.10 1.92
C SER A 114 -7.23 1.17 1.95
N MET A 115 -6.73 1.53 3.12
CA MET A 115 -5.84 2.67 3.28
C MET A 115 -4.55 2.25 3.99
N THR A 116 -3.41 2.87 3.63
CA THR A 116 -2.18 2.82 4.40
C THR A 116 -1.94 4.21 4.98
N THR A 117 -1.73 4.30 6.28
CA THR A 117 -1.56 5.56 7.02
C THR A 117 -0.50 5.40 8.10
N ASN A 118 0.12 6.50 8.48
CA ASN A 118 1.00 6.55 9.65
C ASN A 118 0.24 6.65 11.00
N GLY A 119 -1.08 6.80 10.96
CA GLY A 119 -1.95 6.79 12.12
C GLY A 119 -2.10 8.10 12.88
N LEU A 120 -1.26 9.12 12.68
CA LEU A 120 -1.29 10.35 13.48
C LEU A 120 -2.61 11.12 13.44
N LEU A 121 -3.40 10.95 12.38
CA LEU A 121 -4.65 11.68 12.14
C LEU A 121 -5.87 10.76 12.03
N LEU A 122 -5.69 9.44 12.21
CA LEU A 122 -6.73 8.49 11.90
C LEU A 122 -7.86 8.48 12.93
N ALA A 123 -7.55 8.59 14.22
CA ALA A 123 -8.54 8.55 15.29
C ALA A 123 -9.71 9.52 15.08
N ASP A 124 -9.39 10.75 14.67
CA ASP A 124 -10.39 11.82 14.45
C ASP A 124 -11.26 11.60 13.20
N LYS A 125 -10.81 10.78 12.26
CA LYS A 125 -11.41 10.62 10.92
C LYS A 125 -12.01 9.24 10.68
N VAL A 126 -11.62 8.25 11.50
CA VAL A 126 -11.88 6.84 11.22
C VAL A 126 -13.36 6.50 11.11
N LYS A 127 -14.22 7.09 11.93
CA LYS A 127 -15.67 6.87 11.90
C LYS A 127 -16.26 7.29 10.54
N ARG A 128 -15.97 8.51 10.09
CA ARG A 128 -16.46 9.02 8.79
C ARG A 128 -15.91 8.20 7.61
N LEU A 129 -14.66 7.77 7.69
CA LEU A 129 -14.06 6.90 6.66
C LEU A 129 -14.73 5.52 6.61
N LYS A 130 -15.07 4.95 7.77
CA LYS A 130 -15.82 3.68 7.85
C LYS A 130 -17.22 3.84 7.26
N GLU A 131 -17.94 4.87 7.62
CA GLU A 131 -19.28 5.19 7.10
C GLU A 131 -19.26 5.43 5.60
N ALA A 132 -18.18 6.03 5.06
CA ALA A 132 -17.95 6.21 3.64
C ALA A 132 -17.66 4.91 2.88
N GLY A 133 -17.39 3.80 3.57
CA GLY A 133 -17.16 2.49 2.97
C GLY A 133 -15.70 2.03 2.93
N LEU A 134 -14.81 2.60 3.77
CA LEU A 134 -13.47 2.05 3.94
C LEU A 134 -13.55 0.66 4.58
N ASP A 135 -12.88 -0.33 4.00
CA ASP A 135 -12.96 -1.74 4.43
C ASP A 135 -11.85 -2.14 5.41
N SER A 136 -10.68 -1.53 5.31
CA SER A 136 -9.53 -1.86 6.17
C SER A 136 -8.46 -0.78 6.18
N VAL A 137 -7.66 -0.77 7.24
CA VAL A 137 -6.49 0.11 7.36
C VAL A 137 -5.22 -0.70 7.62
N ASN A 138 -4.12 -0.24 7.02
CA ASN A 138 -2.78 -0.66 7.41
C ASN A 138 -2.13 0.53 8.10
N ILE A 139 -1.77 0.36 9.36
CA ILE A 139 -1.14 1.40 10.16
C ILE A 139 0.35 1.08 10.23
N SER A 140 1.18 2.08 9.88
CA SER A 140 2.63 1.95 9.98
C SER A 140 3.07 2.24 11.42
N LEU A 141 3.79 1.29 12.03
CA LEU A 141 4.32 1.40 13.38
C LEU A 141 5.67 0.67 13.42
N ASP A 142 6.76 1.42 13.57
CA ASP A 142 8.11 0.85 13.48
C ASP A 142 8.79 0.65 14.84
N SER A 143 8.18 1.10 15.93
CA SER A 143 8.68 0.90 17.30
C SER A 143 7.59 1.16 18.33
N PHE A 144 7.62 0.40 19.43
CA PHE A 144 6.82 0.66 20.63
C PHE A 144 7.57 1.51 21.67
N LYS A 145 8.87 1.79 21.44
CA LYS A 145 9.71 2.60 22.33
C LYS A 145 9.69 4.06 21.86
N PRO A 146 9.18 5.03 22.66
CA PRO A 146 9.01 6.43 22.23
C PRO A 146 10.27 7.06 21.64
N THR A 147 11.43 6.80 22.24
CA THR A 147 12.72 7.33 21.77
C THR A 147 13.10 6.79 20.39
N LYS A 148 12.90 5.49 20.14
CA LYS A 148 13.16 4.87 18.83
C LYS A 148 12.13 5.30 17.79
N PHE A 149 10.86 5.32 18.17
CA PHE A 149 9.79 5.82 17.30
C PHE A 149 10.14 7.22 16.79
N LYS A 150 10.49 8.13 17.69
CA LYS A 150 10.94 9.49 17.32
C LYS A 150 12.18 9.46 16.44
N ALA A 151 13.17 8.65 16.78
CA ALA A 151 14.42 8.55 16.02
C ALA A 151 14.21 8.04 14.59
N ILE A 152 13.23 7.15 14.37
CA ILE A 152 12.89 6.59 13.05
C ILE A 152 11.97 7.51 12.26
N THR A 153 10.92 8.05 12.91
CA THR A 153 9.81 8.74 12.23
C THR A 153 9.92 10.27 12.23
N GLY A 154 10.82 10.82 13.06
CA GLY A 154 10.98 12.27 13.23
C GLY A 154 9.89 12.94 14.07
N THR A 155 9.03 12.19 14.78
CA THR A 155 7.92 12.75 15.57
C THR A 155 7.69 12.00 16.89
N ASP A 156 7.15 12.70 17.89
CA ASP A 156 6.75 12.14 19.20
C ASP A 156 5.31 11.57 19.21
N GLY A 157 4.78 11.15 18.07
CA GLY A 157 3.38 10.78 17.89
C GLY A 157 3.00 9.34 18.25
N LEU A 158 3.80 8.55 18.96
CA LEU A 158 3.54 7.12 19.23
C LEU A 158 2.17 6.88 19.86
N GLU A 159 1.80 7.62 20.91
CA GLU A 159 0.51 7.44 21.59
C GLU A 159 -0.67 7.73 20.65
N LYS A 160 -0.58 8.75 19.79
CA LYS A 160 -1.61 9.02 18.78
C LYS A 160 -1.79 7.86 17.79
N VAL A 161 -0.69 7.15 17.48
CA VAL A 161 -0.77 5.96 16.61
C VAL A 161 -1.47 4.82 17.33
N LYS A 162 -1.21 4.61 18.62
CA LYS A 162 -1.92 3.62 19.44
C LYS A 162 -3.41 3.95 19.56
N ASP A 163 -3.75 5.19 19.90
CA ASP A 163 -5.14 5.67 19.94
C ASP A 163 -5.86 5.42 18.61
N SER A 164 -5.14 5.58 17.50
CA SER A 164 -5.68 5.33 16.16
C SER A 164 -5.92 3.85 15.86
N ILE A 165 -5.12 2.95 16.41
CA ILE A 165 -5.36 1.51 16.33
C ILE A 165 -6.67 1.19 17.06
N ASP A 166 -6.81 1.65 18.30
CA ASP A 166 -7.99 1.40 19.13
C ASP A 166 -9.25 2.01 18.52
N ALA A 167 -9.17 3.24 18.03
CA ALA A 167 -10.28 3.89 17.33
C ALA A 167 -10.70 3.14 16.06
N ALA A 168 -9.76 2.61 15.28
CA ALA A 168 -10.07 1.83 14.08
C ALA A 168 -10.77 0.50 14.42
N VAL A 169 -10.35 -0.14 15.50
CA VAL A 169 -10.98 -1.37 16.01
C VAL A 169 -12.40 -1.09 16.50
N SER A 170 -12.60 -0.03 17.28
CA SER A 170 -13.89 0.32 17.88
C SER A 170 -15.00 0.56 16.84
N VAL A 171 -14.64 1.02 15.63
CA VAL A 171 -15.59 1.19 14.51
C VAL A 171 -15.68 -0.04 13.60
N GLY A 172 -15.07 -1.15 13.97
CA GLY A 172 -15.11 -2.42 13.21
C GLY A 172 -14.32 -2.38 11.88
N LEU A 173 -13.24 -1.62 11.79
CA LEU A 173 -12.30 -1.73 10.69
C LEU A 173 -11.32 -2.88 10.92
N ARG A 174 -10.99 -3.58 9.85
CA ARG A 174 -9.89 -4.54 9.89
C ARG A 174 -8.57 -3.80 9.93
N VAL A 175 -7.81 -3.98 10.99
CA VAL A 175 -6.52 -3.34 11.21
C VAL A 175 -5.38 -4.32 10.93
N LYS A 176 -4.35 -3.87 10.20
CA LYS A 176 -3.07 -4.55 10.08
C LYS A 176 -1.96 -3.58 10.42
N ILE A 177 -0.98 -4.03 11.18
CA ILE A 177 0.21 -3.24 11.50
C ILE A 177 1.31 -3.57 10.50
N ASN A 178 1.96 -2.56 9.94
CA ASN A 178 3.14 -2.71 9.11
C ASN A 178 4.35 -2.15 9.86
N THR A 179 5.42 -2.92 9.92
CA THR A 179 6.69 -2.46 10.47
C THR A 179 7.82 -2.77 9.49
N VAL A 180 8.63 -1.77 9.17
CA VAL A 180 9.87 -1.94 8.40
C VAL A 180 10.98 -2.28 9.38
N ILE A 181 11.56 -3.47 9.25
CA ILE A 181 12.67 -3.87 10.10
C ILE A 181 13.99 -3.48 9.43
N VAL A 182 14.78 -2.69 10.13
CA VAL A 182 16.08 -2.21 9.70
C VAL A 182 17.13 -2.61 10.71
N ARG A 183 18.17 -3.30 10.28
CA ARG A 183 19.26 -3.74 11.15
C ARG A 183 19.94 -2.55 11.83
N GLY A 184 20.14 -2.65 13.13
CA GLY A 184 20.70 -1.61 13.98
C GLY A 184 19.69 -0.52 14.39
N TRP A 185 18.40 -0.64 13.98
CA TRP A 185 17.38 0.35 14.37
C TRP A 185 16.32 -0.25 15.31
N ASN A 186 15.64 -1.31 14.88
CA ASN A 186 14.45 -1.84 15.56
C ASN A 186 14.29 -3.38 15.50
N GLU A 187 15.28 -4.11 15.04
CA GLU A 187 15.23 -5.58 14.98
C GLU A 187 15.13 -6.21 16.38
N ASP A 188 15.55 -5.49 17.41
CA ASP A 188 15.40 -5.92 18.82
C ASP A 188 13.95 -5.87 19.33
N GLU A 189 13.03 -5.23 18.60
CA GLU A 189 11.61 -5.15 18.94
C GLU A 189 10.74 -6.20 18.21
N ILE A 190 11.32 -7.13 17.46
CA ILE A 190 10.57 -8.18 16.75
C ILE A 190 9.71 -8.98 17.73
N VAL A 191 10.25 -9.32 18.90
CA VAL A 191 9.53 -10.05 19.95
C VAL A 191 8.35 -9.23 20.47
N ASP A 192 8.54 -7.95 20.75
CA ASP A 192 7.49 -7.03 21.23
C ASP A 192 6.33 -6.95 20.23
N PHE A 193 6.65 -6.87 18.92
CA PHE A 193 5.65 -6.86 17.85
C PHE A 193 4.88 -8.18 17.74
N VAL A 194 5.54 -9.31 17.96
CA VAL A 194 4.88 -10.63 17.96
C VAL A 194 3.97 -10.78 19.17
N GLU A 195 4.42 -10.37 20.35
CA GLU A 195 3.59 -10.38 21.57
C GLU A 195 2.37 -9.46 21.40
N PHE A 196 2.57 -8.29 20.79
CA PHE A 196 1.44 -7.43 20.44
C PHE A 196 0.44 -8.15 19.52
N ALA A 197 0.91 -8.84 18.46
CA ALA A 197 0.03 -9.60 17.56
C ALA A 197 -0.74 -10.71 18.31
N ARG A 198 -0.08 -11.41 19.24
CA ARG A 198 -0.68 -12.49 20.05
C ARG A 198 -1.73 -11.98 21.05
N ASN A 199 -1.48 -10.84 21.65
CA ASN A 199 -2.33 -10.25 22.68
C ASN A 199 -3.53 -9.48 22.10
N SER A 200 -3.34 -8.78 20.99
CA SER A 200 -4.38 -7.95 20.37
C SER A 200 -5.19 -8.67 19.27
N GLY A 201 -4.69 -9.79 18.74
CA GLY A 201 -5.28 -10.46 17.57
C GLY A 201 -5.04 -9.73 16.23
N HIS A 202 -4.30 -8.61 16.23
CA HIS A 202 -3.98 -7.91 15.00
C HIS A 202 -2.87 -8.61 14.21
N ILE A 203 -2.97 -8.55 12.87
CA ILE A 203 -1.91 -9.06 12.02
C ILE A 203 -0.78 -8.04 11.99
N VAL A 204 0.39 -8.43 12.47
CA VAL A 204 1.63 -7.66 12.30
C VAL A 204 2.37 -8.17 11.07
N ARG A 205 2.79 -7.24 10.19
CA ARG A 205 3.53 -7.57 8.98
C ARG A 205 4.91 -6.91 8.99
N PHE A 206 5.91 -7.73 9.03
CA PHE A 206 7.32 -7.35 8.96
C PHE A 206 7.74 -7.15 7.50
N ILE A 207 8.35 -6.03 7.19
CA ILE A 207 8.74 -5.63 5.84
C ILE A 207 10.26 -5.46 5.82
N GLU A 208 10.92 -6.07 4.84
CA GLU A 208 12.34 -5.83 4.62
C GLU A 208 12.58 -4.41 4.08
N PHE A 209 13.65 -3.77 4.56
CA PHE A 209 14.05 -2.45 4.12
C PHE A 209 14.41 -2.43 2.63
N MET A 210 13.77 -1.54 1.86
CA MET A 210 13.90 -1.43 0.41
C MET A 210 14.69 -0.19 0.00
N PRO A 211 15.40 -0.21 -1.16
CA PRO A 211 16.17 0.92 -1.69
C PRO A 211 15.28 2.02 -2.28
N LEU A 212 14.41 2.61 -1.45
CA LEU A 212 13.41 3.62 -1.83
C LEU A 212 13.43 4.82 -0.87
N ASP A 213 14.47 4.93 -0.08
CA ASP A 213 14.71 6.07 0.79
C ASP A 213 15.18 7.29 -0.02
N GLY A 214 14.99 8.47 0.56
CA GLY A 214 15.29 9.74 -0.14
C GLY A 214 16.73 10.19 -0.07
N ASP A 215 17.53 9.64 0.87
CA ASP A 215 18.90 10.08 1.18
C ASP A 215 19.95 9.05 0.73
N GLY A 216 19.55 7.92 0.11
CA GLY A 216 20.46 6.87 -0.33
C GLY A 216 21.15 6.12 0.81
N ILE A 217 20.49 6.03 1.96
CA ILE A 217 21.02 5.34 3.15
C ILE A 217 20.92 3.82 3.04
N TRP A 218 20.11 3.32 2.10
CA TRP A 218 19.90 1.89 1.94
C TRP A 218 21.21 1.18 1.56
N GLN A 219 21.50 0.10 2.29
CA GLN A 219 22.59 -0.82 2.02
C GLN A 219 22.10 -2.25 2.31
N THR A 220 22.69 -3.22 1.63
CA THR A 220 22.31 -4.64 1.80
C THR A 220 22.53 -5.16 3.22
N ASN A 221 23.54 -4.66 3.92
CA ASN A 221 23.84 -5.02 5.31
C ASN A 221 22.82 -4.46 6.32
N LEU A 222 21.99 -3.48 5.93
CA LEU A 222 20.89 -2.96 6.75
C LEU A 222 19.60 -3.77 6.60
N VAL A 223 19.54 -4.66 5.61
CA VAL A 223 18.39 -5.55 5.43
C VAL A 223 18.41 -6.62 6.51
N PHE A 224 17.34 -6.70 7.29
CA PHE A 224 17.09 -7.80 8.21
C PHE A 224 16.12 -8.76 7.53
N SER A 225 16.60 -9.91 7.12
CA SER A 225 15.89 -10.84 6.23
C SER A 225 14.71 -11.54 6.93
N LYS A 226 13.75 -12.02 6.15
CA LYS A 226 12.64 -12.85 6.65
C LYS A 226 13.14 -14.02 7.50
N ASN A 227 14.19 -14.72 7.05
CA ASN A 227 14.74 -15.88 7.75
C ASN A 227 15.35 -15.49 9.11
N GLU A 228 16.04 -14.35 9.19
CA GLU A 228 16.55 -13.82 10.46
C GLU A 228 15.40 -13.46 11.41
N MET A 229 14.33 -12.79 10.91
CA MET A 229 13.14 -12.49 11.71
C MET A 229 12.48 -13.76 12.26
N ILE A 230 12.30 -14.78 11.42
CA ILE A 230 11.75 -16.08 11.81
C ILE A 230 12.63 -16.73 12.89
N ASN A 231 13.94 -16.71 12.74
CA ASN A 231 14.87 -17.28 13.72
C ASN A 231 14.77 -16.58 15.08
N VAL A 232 14.64 -15.23 15.08
CA VAL A 232 14.42 -14.46 16.32
C VAL A 232 13.11 -14.90 16.99
N ILE A 233 12.03 -15.07 16.23
CA ILE A 233 10.71 -15.48 16.75
C ILE A 233 10.77 -16.89 17.32
N ILE A 234 11.33 -17.85 16.58
CA ILE A 234 11.43 -19.25 17.03
C ILE A 234 12.25 -19.35 18.31
N LYS A 235 13.36 -18.64 18.38
CA LYS A 235 14.26 -18.68 19.54
C LYS A 235 13.64 -18.15 20.82
N ASN A 236 12.78 -17.09 20.71
CA ASN A 236 12.30 -16.37 21.89
C ASN A 236 10.85 -16.67 22.25
N ILE A 237 10.01 -17.09 21.29
CA ILE A 237 8.56 -17.26 21.50
C ILE A 237 8.13 -18.69 21.18
N GLY A 238 8.55 -19.25 20.04
CA GLY A 238 8.19 -20.60 19.63
C GLY A 238 7.99 -20.74 18.13
N ASN A 239 7.71 -21.97 17.71
CA ASN A 239 7.57 -22.31 16.30
C ASN A 239 6.37 -21.64 15.65
N ILE A 240 6.58 -21.17 14.43
CA ILE A 240 5.54 -20.64 13.55
C ILE A 240 5.45 -21.47 12.27
N VAL A 241 4.24 -21.65 11.76
CA VAL A 241 3.97 -22.39 10.53
C VAL A 241 3.28 -21.52 9.50
N PRO A 242 3.59 -21.67 8.20
CA PRO A 242 2.90 -20.92 7.15
C PRO A 242 1.40 -21.25 7.15
N ILE A 243 0.57 -20.22 7.03
CA ILE A 243 -0.87 -20.38 6.80
C ILE A 243 -1.07 -20.68 5.32
N ASN A 244 -1.27 -21.96 4.98
CA ASN A 244 -1.63 -22.38 3.63
C ASN A 244 -3.15 -22.34 3.49
N ALA A 245 -3.65 -22.14 2.26
CA ALA A 245 -5.09 -22.17 1.95
C ALA A 245 -5.78 -23.52 2.32
N ALA A 246 -5.00 -24.56 2.65
CA ALA A 246 -5.46 -25.88 3.02
C ALA A 246 -5.63 -26.11 4.54
N THR A 247 -5.19 -25.18 5.39
CA THR A 247 -5.45 -25.27 6.85
C THR A 247 -6.86 -24.72 7.10
N ASN A 248 -7.86 -25.59 6.93
CA ASN A 248 -9.27 -25.37 7.24
C ASN A 248 -9.47 -25.25 8.73
N SER A 249 -9.31 -24.10 9.32
CA SER A 249 -10.02 -23.71 10.51
C SER A 249 -11.24 -22.88 10.10
N SER A 250 -12.39 -23.19 10.66
CA SER A 250 -13.73 -22.68 10.34
C SER A 250 -13.91 -21.15 10.48
N ASP A 251 -12.87 -20.43 10.84
CA ASP A 251 -12.77 -18.97 10.87
C ASP A 251 -11.71 -18.42 9.90
N SER A 252 -11.38 -19.18 8.85
CA SER A 252 -10.46 -18.72 7.83
C SER A 252 -11.04 -17.45 7.21
N MET A 253 -10.56 -16.31 7.75
CA MET A 253 -10.67 -15.03 7.09
C MET A 253 -10.45 -15.29 5.60
N ASN A 254 -11.42 -14.95 4.77
CA ASN A 254 -11.33 -14.92 3.30
C ASN A 254 -10.18 -14.00 2.91
N MET A 255 -8.95 -14.49 3.05
CA MET A 255 -7.73 -13.79 2.68
C MET A 255 -7.54 -14.00 1.18
N PRO A 256 -7.67 -12.96 0.37
CA PRO A 256 -7.44 -13.12 -1.05
C PRO A 256 -5.98 -13.53 -1.28
N ASN A 257 -5.75 -14.54 -2.11
CA ASN A 257 -4.47 -15.16 -2.49
C ASN A 257 -3.38 -14.22 -3.05
N ALA A 258 -3.52 -12.91 -2.91
CA ALA A 258 -2.64 -11.91 -3.51
C ALA A 258 -2.23 -10.80 -2.53
N ASP A 259 -2.13 -11.09 -1.22
CA ASP A 259 -1.44 -10.19 -0.27
C ASP A 259 0.08 -10.40 -0.44
N PRO A 260 0.92 -9.34 -0.45
CA PRO A 260 2.37 -9.47 -0.54
C PRO A 260 3.00 -10.20 0.65
N ALA A 261 2.27 -10.36 1.75
CA ALA A 261 2.75 -11.01 2.95
C ALA A 261 2.46 -12.51 2.91
N THR A 262 3.47 -13.33 3.16
CA THR A 262 3.29 -14.71 3.57
C THR A 262 2.95 -14.72 5.07
N LEU A 263 1.80 -15.29 5.41
CA LEU A 263 1.30 -15.31 6.78
C LEU A 263 1.72 -16.59 7.49
N TYR A 264 1.96 -16.45 8.80
CA TYR A 264 2.34 -17.53 9.69
C TYR A 264 1.48 -17.45 10.96
N CYS A 265 1.12 -18.59 11.52
CA CYS A 265 0.48 -18.71 12.83
C CYS A 265 1.35 -19.52 13.80
N PHE A 266 1.11 -19.33 15.09
CA PHE A 266 1.70 -20.13 16.14
C PHE A 266 0.94 -21.45 16.33
N ALA A 267 1.61 -22.48 16.86
CA ALA A 267 1.01 -23.80 17.10
C ALA A 267 -0.17 -23.77 18.05
N ASP A 268 -0.22 -22.79 18.97
CA ASP A 268 -1.32 -22.56 19.90
C ASP A 268 -2.50 -21.77 19.30
N GLY A 269 -2.43 -21.44 18.01
CA GLY A 269 -3.45 -20.67 17.29
C GLY A 269 -3.52 -19.17 17.65
N LYS A 270 -2.66 -18.67 18.55
CA LYS A 270 -2.69 -17.28 18.99
C LYS A 270 -1.73 -16.40 18.20
N GLY A 271 -2.27 -15.38 17.56
CA GLY A 271 -1.51 -14.39 16.81
C GLY A 271 -1.16 -14.84 15.39
N ILE A 272 -1.20 -13.87 14.47
CA ILE A 272 -0.80 -14.03 13.07
C ILE A 272 0.26 -13.00 12.78
N VAL A 273 1.38 -13.46 12.25
CA VAL A 273 2.43 -12.58 11.73
C VAL A 273 2.60 -12.80 10.23
N GLY A 274 3.00 -11.76 9.52
CA GLY A 274 3.24 -11.82 8.10
C GLY A 274 4.63 -11.29 7.74
N PHE A 275 5.22 -11.82 6.68
CA PHE A 275 6.51 -11.33 6.18
C PHE A 275 6.36 -10.87 4.74
N ILE A 276 6.94 -9.71 4.44
CA ILE A 276 7.01 -9.11 3.11
C ILE A 276 8.49 -9.05 2.71
N PRO A 277 9.07 -10.18 2.24
CA PRO A 277 10.49 -10.30 1.92
C PRO A 277 10.76 -9.68 0.54
N SER A 278 10.71 -8.34 0.48
CA SER A 278 10.80 -7.60 -0.78
C SER A 278 12.16 -7.70 -1.47
N ILE A 279 13.22 -8.02 -0.72
CA ILE A 279 14.61 -8.07 -1.17
C ILE A 279 15.13 -9.50 -1.25
N THR A 280 14.97 -10.30 -0.18
CA THR A 280 15.55 -11.64 -0.12
C THR A 280 14.73 -12.70 -0.85
N GLU A 281 13.38 -12.58 -0.84
CA GLU A 281 12.46 -13.49 -1.53
C GLU A 281 11.37 -12.70 -2.26
N PRO A 282 11.70 -11.93 -3.32
CA PRO A 282 10.73 -11.05 -3.96
C PRO A 282 9.62 -11.84 -4.66
N PHE A 283 8.38 -11.42 -4.39
CA PHE A 283 7.13 -12.02 -4.91
C PHE A 283 6.68 -11.41 -6.25
N CYS A 284 7.61 -11.03 -7.12
CA CYS A 284 7.33 -10.34 -8.40
C CYS A 284 6.53 -11.21 -9.38
N ASN A 285 6.70 -12.52 -9.36
CA ASN A 285 6.02 -13.45 -10.28
C ASN A 285 4.50 -13.48 -10.13
N SER A 286 3.97 -13.15 -8.95
CA SER A 286 2.52 -13.09 -8.68
C SER A 286 2.01 -11.64 -8.51
N CYS A 287 2.80 -10.63 -8.90
CA CYS A 287 2.48 -9.24 -8.63
C CYS A 287 1.31 -8.71 -9.49
N ASP A 288 0.16 -8.51 -8.87
CA ASP A 288 -1.09 -8.01 -9.45
C ASP A 288 -1.32 -6.50 -9.26
N ARG A 289 -0.25 -5.73 -8.93
CA ARG A 289 -0.36 -4.32 -8.54
C ARG A 289 0.12 -3.38 -9.62
N ILE A 290 -0.59 -2.27 -9.74
CA ILE A 290 -0.16 -1.04 -10.42
C ILE A 290 -0.34 0.14 -9.47
N ARG A 291 0.31 1.27 -9.76
CA ARG A 291 0.30 2.46 -8.92
C ARG A 291 -0.04 3.71 -9.72
N LEU A 292 -0.80 4.60 -9.10
CA LEU A 292 -1.05 5.95 -9.58
C LEU A 292 -0.42 6.92 -8.58
N THR A 293 0.53 7.73 -9.04
CA THR A 293 1.16 8.75 -8.20
C THR A 293 0.25 9.97 -8.05
N SER A 294 0.49 10.80 -7.05
CA SER A 294 -0.31 12.00 -6.81
C SER A 294 -0.23 13.02 -7.94
N ASP A 295 0.88 13.04 -8.70
CA ASP A 295 1.06 13.86 -9.89
C ASP A 295 0.58 13.17 -11.19
N GLY A 296 -0.16 12.06 -11.06
CA GLY A 296 -0.86 11.41 -12.16
C GLY A 296 -0.02 10.49 -13.05
N LYS A 297 1.09 9.97 -12.56
CA LYS A 297 1.87 8.97 -13.29
C LYS A 297 1.44 7.56 -12.94
N LEU A 298 1.25 6.71 -13.95
CA LEU A 298 1.06 5.29 -13.78
C LEU A 298 2.40 4.58 -13.70
N LEU A 299 2.61 3.82 -12.63
CA LEU A 299 3.74 2.93 -12.45
C LEU A 299 3.25 1.49 -12.44
N THR A 300 3.81 0.64 -13.27
CA THR A 300 3.47 -0.79 -13.32
C THR A 300 4.31 -1.59 -12.33
N CYS A 301 5.44 -1.05 -11.89
CA CYS A 301 6.33 -1.60 -10.87
C CYS A 301 6.76 -0.52 -9.87
N LEU A 302 7.03 -0.92 -8.63
CA LEU A 302 7.55 -0.04 -7.56
C LEU A 302 8.91 0.60 -7.94
N PHE A 303 9.71 -0.13 -8.71
CA PHE A 303 11.08 0.25 -9.12
C PHE A 303 11.14 0.81 -10.55
N GLU A 304 9.97 1.08 -11.18
CA GLU A 304 9.90 1.61 -12.54
C GLU A 304 10.19 3.10 -12.59
N LYS A 305 10.90 3.53 -13.64
CA LYS A 305 11.19 4.93 -13.95
C LYS A 305 11.24 5.15 -15.46
N PRO A 306 10.75 6.30 -15.93
CA PRO A 306 9.70 7.14 -15.39
C PRO A 306 8.33 6.48 -15.51
N GLY A 307 7.34 6.90 -14.71
CA GLY A 307 5.95 6.49 -14.89
C GLY A 307 5.30 7.09 -16.12
N TYR A 308 4.22 6.46 -16.61
CA TYR A 308 3.43 6.93 -17.74
C TYR A 308 2.50 8.08 -17.31
N ASP A 309 2.62 9.25 -17.93
CA ASP A 309 1.89 10.46 -17.55
C ASP A 309 0.42 10.39 -18.00
N LEU A 310 -0.48 10.10 -17.05
CA LEU A 310 -1.92 10.08 -17.27
C LEU A 310 -2.56 11.45 -17.02
N ARG A 311 -1.97 12.30 -16.17
CA ARG A 311 -2.52 13.63 -15.86
C ARG A 311 -2.63 14.50 -17.12
N ASN A 312 -1.54 14.61 -17.86
CA ASN A 312 -1.54 15.43 -19.07
C ASN A 312 -2.51 14.90 -20.12
N ILE A 313 -2.66 13.58 -20.21
CA ILE A 313 -3.62 12.93 -21.10
C ILE A 313 -5.07 13.25 -20.71
N LEU A 314 -5.39 13.18 -19.41
CA LEU A 314 -6.72 13.53 -18.88
C LEU A 314 -7.06 14.99 -19.17
N ARG A 315 -6.13 15.89 -18.88
CA ARG A 315 -6.31 17.35 -19.01
C ARG A 315 -6.32 17.82 -20.47
N ALA A 316 -5.73 17.04 -21.37
CA ALA A 316 -5.86 17.26 -22.82
C ALA A 316 -7.20 16.81 -23.41
N GLY A 317 -8.14 16.32 -22.59
CA GLY A 317 -9.46 15.91 -23.04
C GLY A 317 -9.50 14.62 -23.87
N ILE A 318 -8.47 13.78 -23.75
CA ILE A 318 -8.41 12.48 -24.45
C ILE A 318 -9.58 11.59 -24.02
N SER A 319 -10.19 10.88 -24.98
CA SER A 319 -11.35 10.02 -24.73
C SER A 319 -10.97 8.82 -23.83
N ASP A 320 -11.92 8.31 -23.05
CA ASP A 320 -11.73 7.14 -22.18
C ASP A 320 -11.33 5.90 -22.99
N HIS A 321 -11.83 5.77 -24.20
CA HIS A 321 -11.46 4.68 -25.10
C HIS A 321 -9.97 4.70 -25.46
N GLU A 322 -9.44 5.86 -25.80
CA GLU A 322 -8.02 6.01 -26.12
C GLU A 322 -7.14 5.86 -24.86
N ILE A 323 -7.61 6.35 -23.70
CA ILE A 323 -6.93 6.13 -22.42
C ILE A 323 -6.85 4.62 -22.11
N LYS A 324 -7.92 3.84 -22.32
CA LYS A 324 -7.93 2.38 -22.15
C LYS A 324 -6.87 1.70 -23.02
N LYS A 325 -6.78 2.05 -24.30
CA LYS A 325 -5.75 1.50 -25.22
C LYS A 325 -4.34 1.75 -24.69
N ARG A 326 -4.08 2.97 -24.25
CA ARG A 326 -2.76 3.37 -23.72
C ARG A 326 -2.43 2.66 -22.41
N LEU A 327 -3.41 2.49 -21.52
CA LEU A 327 -3.25 1.72 -20.27
C LEU A 327 -2.88 0.26 -20.54
N ILE A 328 -3.58 -0.40 -21.47
CA ILE A 328 -3.30 -1.78 -21.87
C ILE A 328 -1.89 -1.89 -22.43
N ALA A 329 -1.52 -1.00 -23.37
CA ALA A 329 -0.19 -1.00 -23.97
C ALA A 329 0.93 -0.73 -22.96
N ASN A 330 0.68 0.12 -21.95
CA ASN A 330 1.64 0.43 -20.91
C ASN A 330 1.80 -0.74 -19.93
N VAL A 331 0.70 -1.33 -19.45
CA VAL A 331 0.74 -2.46 -18.53
C VAL A 331 1.39 -3.69 -19.18
N LYS A 332 1.21 -3.89 -20.48
CA LYS A 332 1.89 -4.96 -21.22
C LYS A 332 3.42 -4.89 -21.11
N LYS A 333 3.99 -3.70 -20.92
CA LYS A 333 5.43 -3.45 -20.75
C LYS A 333 5.91 -3.59 -19.30
N LYS A 334 5.05 -4.00 -18.35
CA LYS A 334 5.41 -4.16 -16.95
C LYS A 334 6.68 -5.03 -16.83
N PRO A 335 7.73 -4.54 -16.12
CA PRO A 335 8.98 -5.28 -15.99
C PRO A 335 8.82 -6.54 -15.14
N GLU A 336 9.76 -7.47 -15.24
CA GLU A 336 9.86 -8.65 -14.37
C GLU A 336 9.84 -8.26 -12.87
N GLY A 337 10.37 -7.08 -12.55
CA GLY A 337 10.39 -6.51 -11.21
C GLY A 337 11.80 -6.43 -10.64
N ILE A 338 11.90 -6.34 -9.30
CA ILE A 338 13.19 -6.23 -8.60
C ILE A 338 14.07 -7.46 -8.82
N ILE A 339 13.51 -8.62 -9.16
CA ILE A 339 14.24 -9.85 -9.49
C ILE A 339 15.30 -9.60 -10.55
N ARG A 340 14.97 -8.84 -11.60
CA ARG A 340 15.92 -8.48 -12.66
C ARG A 340 17.07 -7.62 -12.14
N ILE A 341 16.76 -6.70 -11.23
CA ILE A 341 17.73 -5.78 -10.63
C ILE A 341 18.70 -6.57 -9.74
N ILE A 342 18.16 -7.48 -8.92
CA ILE A 342 18.96 -8.35 -8.03
C ILE A 342 19.87 -9.25 -8.85
N LYS A 343 19.34 -9.93 -9.88
CA LYS A 343 20.13 -10.83 -10.76
C LYS A 343 21.24 -10.08 -11.51
N GLY A 344 21.05 -8.81 -11.81
CA GLY A 344 22.03 -7.96 -12.47
C GLY A 344 23.07 -7.33 -11.55
N ASN A 345 23.08 -7.64 -10.24
CA ASN A 345 23.90 -6.99 -9.20
C ASN A 345 23.82 -5.45 -9.22
N LYS A 346 22.68 -4.90 -9.65
CA LYS A 346 22.43 -3.45 -9.80
C LYS A 346 21.41 -2.94 -8.78
N LEU A 347 21.48 -3.43 -7.54
CA LEU A 347 20.71 -2.86 -6.44
C LEU A 347 21.36 -1.52 -6.05
N GLU A 348 20.91 -0.46 -6.69
CA GLU A 348 21.24 0.91 -6.32
C GLU A 348 20.02 1.58 -5.67
N PRO A 349 20.24 2.55 -4.79
CA PRO A 349 19.15 3.38 -4.25
C PRO A 349 18.29 3.94 -5.40
N SER A 350 17.01 3.71 -5.33
CA SER A 350 16.08 4.17 -6.36
C SER A 350 15.93 5.70 -6.29
N LEU A 351 15.86 6.36 -7.45
CA LEU A 351 15.42 7.77 -7.51
C LEU A 351 13.91 7.94 -7.20
N ASN A 352 13.15 6.85 -7.11
CA ASN A 352 11.78 6.88 -6.64
C ASN A 352 11.79 6.92 -5.10
N MET A 353 11.24 7.96 -4.55
CA MET A 353 11.06 8.09 -3.10
C MET A 353 9.71 7.52 -2.71
N MET A 354 9.66 6.71 -1.65
CA MET A 354 8.45 6.00 -1.23
C MET A 354 7.25 6.95 -1.04
N HIS A 355 7.45 8.11 -0.45
CA HIS A 355 6.39 9.10 -0.20
C HIS A 355 5.74 9.66 -1.47
N ARG A 356 6.42 9.64 -2.62
CA ARG A 356 5.87 10.10 -3.90
C ARG A 356 5.06 9.04 -4.63
N ILE A 357 5.49 7.79 -4.52
CA ILE A 357 4.90 6.67 -5.27
C ILE A 357 3.87 5.87 -4.46
N GLY A 358 3.69 6.21 -3.20
CA GLY A 358 2.75 5.59 -2.28
C GLY A 358 3.25 4.26 -1.70
N GLY A 359 3.62 4.29 -0.45
CA GLY A 359 4.11 3.15 0.34
C GLY A 359 3.04 2.13 0.73
#